data_e216653dc916c4a792b4d5e0904a08b2
#
_entry.id   e216653dc916c4a792b4d5e0904a08b2
#
_cell.length_a   1.000
_cell.length_b   1.000
_cell.length_c   1.000
_cell.angle_alpha   90.00
_cell.angle_beta   90.00
_cell.angle_gamma   90.00
#
_symmetry.space_group_name_H-M   'P 1'
#
loop_
_entity.id
_entity.type
_entity.pdbx_description
1 polymer ?
#
loop_
_entity_poly.entity_id
_entity_poly.type
_entity_poly.pdbx_seq_one_letter_code
_entity_poly.pdbx_strand_id
1 'polypeptide(L)'
;MVNVARNSSPRVKIIQKLYSKALNPEEKIIYNKSQYKKFIKDVTEGTLERRELIEETIEKFLKDDIDLKRTDKLLKIIIFAAVFELLYKHNNPKNLF
;
A
#
# COMPACT_ATOMS: atom_id res chain seq x y z
N MET A 1 12.28 14.19 15.68
CA MET A 1 12.37 13.26 14.58
C MET A 1 12.04 11.86 15.00
N VAL A 2 12.60 11.44 16.11
CA VAL A 2 12.33 10.09 16.61
C VAL A 2 10.85 9.85 16.82
N ASN A 3 10.13 10.88 17.25
CA ASN A 3 8.70 10.74 17.52
C ASN A 3 7.87 10.43 16.29
N VAL A 4 8.34 10.85 15.13
CA VAL A 4 7.61 10.60 13.90
C VAL A 4 7.49 9.09 13.65
N ALA A 5 8.61 8.37 13.83
CA ALA A 5 8.60 6.93 13.61
C ALA A 5 7.67 6.21 14.60
N ARG A 6 7.69 6.66 15.85
CA ARG A 6 6.86 6.00 16.86
C ARG A 6 5.39 6.27 16.65
N ASN A 7 5.07 7.42 16.06
CA ASN A 7 3.68 7.82 15.86
C ASN A 7 3.17 7.55 14.46
N SER A 8 3.93 6.77 13.68
CA SER A 8 3.52 6.45 12.34
C SER A 8 2.24 5.63 12.36
N SER A 9 1.29 6.02 11.52
CA SER A 9 0.06 5.27 11.37
C SER A 9 0.35 3.94 10.68
N PRO A 10 -0.58 2.97 10.77
CA PRO A 10 -0.41 1.71 10.05
C PRO A 10 -0.19 1.93 8.56
N ARG A 11 -0.87 2.89 7.96
CA ARG A 11 -0.73 3.14 6.53
C ARG A 11 0.65 3.68 6.18
N VAL A 12 1.23 4.50 7.03
CA VAL A 12 2.59 4.98 6.80
C VAL A 12 3.56 3.80 6.82
N LYS A 13 3.37 2.88 7.76
CA LYS A 13 4.22 1.71 7.85
C LYS A 13 4.10 0.82 6.62
N ILE A 14 2.89 0.68 6.09
CA ILE A 14 2.67 -0.07 4.86
C ILE A 14 3.47 0.56 3.71
N ILE A 15 3.36 1.87 3.57
CA ILE A 15 4.06 2.57 2.49
C ILE A 15 5.57 2.42 2.64
N GLN A 16 6.07 2.54 3.86
CA GLN A 16 7.51 2.38 4.10
C GLN A 16 7.98 0.98 3.71
N LYS A 17 7.21 -0.05 4.06
CA LYS A 17 7.57 -1.42 3.73
C LYS A 17 7.53 -1.68 2.24
N LEU A 18 6.51 -1.16 1.57
CA LEU A 18 6.39 -1.32 0.12
C LEU A 18 7.52 -0.59 -0.60
N TYR A 19 7.86 0.60 -0.14
CA TYR A 19 8.93 1.36 -0.75
C TYR A 19 10.28 0.67 -0.56
N SER A 20 10.51 0.18 0.66
CA SER A 20 11.75 -0.55 0.95
C SER A 20 11.86 -1.80 0.09
N LYS A 21 10.76 -2.52 -0.10
CA LYS A 21 10.75 -3.71 -0.94
C LYS A 21 11.01 -3.36 -2.41
N ALA A 22 10.49 -2.22 -2.85
CA ALA A 22 10.73 -1.77 -4.22
C ALA A 22 12.21 -1.46 -4.46
N LEU A 23 12.87 -0.93 -3.45
CA LEU A 23 14.30 -0.62 -3.56
C LEU A 23 15.17 -1.85 -3.41
N ASN A 24 14.74 -2.81 -2.61
CA ASN A 24 15.50 -4.03 -2.32
C ASN A 24 14.59 -5.24 -2.45
N PRO A 25 14.28 -5.68 -3.69
CA PRO A 25 13.28 -6.73 -3.89
C PRO A 25 13.60 -8.06 -3.22
N GLU A 26 14.89 -8.32 -2.96
CA GLU A 26 15.27 -9.60 -2.38
C GLU A 26 15.20 -9.64 -0.86
N GLU A 27 15.04 -8.50 -0.23
CA GLU A 27 14.94 -8.48 1.22
C GLU A 27 13.55 -8.87 1.68
N LYS A 28 13.50 -9.61 2.77
CA LYS A 28 12.22 -9.98 3.36
C LYS A 28 11.63 -8.80 4.10
N ILE A 29 10.32 -8.68 4.03
CA ILE A 29 9.62 -7.67 4.80
C ILE A 29 9.42 -8.18 6.20
N ILE A 30 9.76 -7.36 7.19
CA ILE A 30 9.64 -7.71 8.59
C ILE A 30 8.44 -6.99 9.19
N TYR A 31 7.64 -7.72 9.95
CA TYR A 31 6.45 -7.17 10.59
C TYR A 31 6.62 -7.24 12.10
N ASN A 32 6.75 -6.09 12.72
CA ASN A 32 6.92 -6.02 14.16
C ASN A 32 5.60 -6.26 14.87
N LYS A 33 5.70 -6.81 16.09
CA LYS A 33 4.51 -7.06 16.89
C LYS A 33 3.83 -5.73 17.24
N SER A 34 2.54 -5.64 16.94
CA SER A 34 1.73 -4.47 17.25
C SER A 34 0.27 -4.83 17.06
N GLN A 35 -0.61 -3.95 17.54
CA GLN A 35 -2.05 -4.23 17.41
C GLN A 35 -2.51 -4.16 15.94
N TYR A 36 -1.75 -3.51 15.08
CA TYR A 36 -2.11 -3.40 13.68
C TYR A 36 -1.30 -4.30 12.78
N LYS A 37 -0.56 -5.25 13.35
CA LYS A 37 0.32 -6.10 12.56
C LYS A 37 -0.42 -6.83 11.44
N LYS A 38 -1.59 -7.38 11.76
CA LYS A 38 -2.35 -8.12 10.76
C LYS A 38 -2.78 -7.22 9.61
N PHE A 39 -3.27 -6.04 9.92
CA PHE A 39 -3.68 -5.10 8.90
C PHE A 39 -2.49 -4.68 8.03
N ILE A 40 -1.38 -4.34 8.67
CA ILE A 40 -0.18 -3.92 7.95
C ILE A 40 0.29 -5.03 7.01
N LYS A 41 0.33 -6.25 7.51
CA LYS A 41 0.78 -7.38 6.71
C LYS A 41 -0.20 -7.67 5.57
N ASP A 42 -1.50 -7.68 5.86
CA ASP A 42 -2.51 -7.97 4.85
C ASP A 42 -2.45 -6.98 3.69
N VAL A 43 -2.35 -5.70 3.99
CA VAL A 43 -2.33 -4.70 2.94
C VAL A 43 -1.00 -4.70 2.20
N THR A 44 0.10 -4.86 2.92
CA THR A 44 1.42 -4.89 2.29
C THR A 44 1.54 -6.08 1.35
N GLU A 45 1.26 -7.28 1.86
CA GLU A 45 1.38 -8.49 1.05
C GLU A 45 0.35 -8.52 -0.06
N GLY A 46 -0.87 -8.08 0.25
CA GLY A 46 -1.93 -8.06 -0.75
C GLY A 46 -1.62 -7.14 -1.91
N THR A 47 -1.06 -5.98 -1.62
CA THR A 47 -0.69 -5.04 -2.66
C THR A 47 0.38 -5.64 -3.57
N LEU A 48 1.35 -6.33 -2.98
CA LEU A 48 2.40 -6.97 -3.75
C LEU A 48 1.85 -8.11 -4.60
N GLU A 49 0.99 -8.93 -4.02
CA GLU A 49 0.44 -10.08 -4.72
C GLU A 49 -0.47 -9.69 -5.88
N ARG A 50 -1.19 -8.58 -5.73
CA ARG A 50 -2.16 -8.15 -6.73
C ARG A 50 -1.70 -6.93 -7.52
N ARG A 51 -0.41 -6.74 -7.59
CA ARG A 51 0.16 -5.57 -8.25
C ARG A 51 -0.33 -5.43 -9.68
N GLU A 52 -0.33 -6.50 -10.45
CA GLU A 52 -0.74 -6.42 -11.84
C GLU A 52 -2.22 -6.09 -11.98
N LEU A 53 -3.04 -6.69 -11.13
CA LEU A 53 -4.47 -6.42 -11.17
C LEU A 53 -4.77 -4.98 -10.77
N ILE A 54 -4.05 -4.48 -9.78
CA ILE A 54 -4.20 -3.09 -9.37
C ILE A 54 -3.79 -2.15 -10.50
N GLU A 55 -2.69 -2.48 -11.16
CA GLU A 55 -2.21 -1.67 -12.28
C GLU A 55 -3.24 -1.63 -13.40
N GLU A 56 -3.83 -2.78 -13.73
CA GLU A 56 -4.88 -2.84 -14.74
C GLU A 56 -6.09 -2.00 -14.35
N THR A 57 -6.45 -2.03 -13.07
CA THR A 57 -7.58 -1.25 -12.59
C THR A 57 -7.32 0.24 -12.75
N ILE A 58 -6.12 0.68 -12.39
CA ILE A 58 -5.75 2.08 -12.53
C ILE A 58 -5.77 2.49 -13.99
N GLU A 59 -5.20 1.67 -14.86
CA GLU A 59 -5.18 1.95 -16.30
C GLU A 59 -6.59 2.03 -16.86
N LYS A 60 -7.46 1.15 -16.43
CA LYS A 60 -8.81 1.09 -16.98
C LYS A 60 -9.69 2.23 -16.51
N PHE A 61 -9.60 2.60 -15.25
CA PHE A 61 -10.54 3.55 -14.67
C PHE A 61 -9.97 4.91 -14.36
N LEU A 62 -8.66 5.03 -14.25
CA LEU A 62 -8.01 6.26 -13.80
C LEU A 62 -6.97 6.80 -14.76
N LYS A 63 -6.89 6.25 -15.96
CA LYS A 63 -5.80 6.65 -16.86
C LYS A 63 -5.83 8.13 -17.24
N ASP A 64 -7.00 8.73 -17.22
CA ASP A 64 -7.11 10.14 -17.57
C ASP A 64 -6.68 11.04 -16.41
N ASP A 65 -6.63 10.48 -15.22
CA ASP A 65 -6.26 11.24 -14.03
C ASP A 65 -4.86 10.90 -13.55
N ILE A 66 -4.39 9.69 -13.84
CA ILE A 66 -3.11 9.19 -13.34
C ILE A 66 -2.32 8.59 -14.48
N ASP A 67 -1.12 9.12 -14.71
CA ASP A 67 -0.20 8.55 -15.68
C ASP A 67 0.89 7.82 -14.90
N LEU A 68 0.77 6.51 -14.80
CA LEU A 68 1.70 5.71 -14.01
C LEU A 68 3.13 5.81 -14.50
N LYS A 69 3.33 6.04 -15.79
CA LYS A 69 4.68 6.14 -16.34
C LYS A 69 5.38 7.40 -15.88
N ARG A 70 4.63 8.45 -15.57
CA ARG A 70 5.17 9.72 -15.12
C ARG A 70 5.06 9.93 -13.61
N THR A 71 4.46 8.98 -12.92
CA THR A 71 4.28 9.07 -11.48
C THR A 71 5.53 8.55 -10.80
N ASP A 72 6.04 9.30 -9.83
CA ASP A 72 7.23 8.86 -9.12
C ASP A 72 6.95 7.62 -8.28
N LYS A 73 8.00 6.91 -7.94
CA LYS A 73 7.87 5.61 -7.29
C LYS A 73 7.09 5.66 -5.98
N LEU A 74 7.38 6.63 -5.15
CA LEU A 74 6.71 6.72 -3.86
C LEU A 74 5.22 6.99 -4.02
N LEU A 75 4.87 7.93 -4.89
CA LEU A 75 3.47 8.24 -5.12
C LEU A 75 2.74 7.04 -5.74
N LYS A 76 3.41 6.34 -6.64
CA LYS A 76 2.83 5.14 -7.24
C LYS A 76 2.50 4.10 -6.16
N ILE A 77 3.41 3.91 -5.22
CA ILE A 77 3.19 2.95 -4.13
C ILE A 77 1.99 3.37 -3.28
N ILE A 78 1.88 4.66 -2.98
CA ILE A 78 0.75 5.15 -2.21
C ILE A 78 -0.56 4.89 -2.94
N ILE A 79 -0.58 5.13 -4.24
CA ILE A 79 -1.77 4.90 -5.06
C ILE A 79 -2.12 3.40 -5.07
N PHE A 80 -1.12 2.54 -5.27
CA PHE A 80 -1.36 1.11 -5.31
C PHE A 80 -1.94 0.59 -4.00
N ALA A 81 -1.38 1.03 -2.87
CA ALA A 81 -1.90 0.60 -1.58
C ALA A 81 -3.32 1.10 -1.34
N ALA A 82 -3.62 2.32 -1.76
CA ALA A 82 -4.96 2.86 -1.62
C ALA A 82 -5.95 2.10 -2.47
N VAL A 83 -5.58 1.77 -3.70
CA VAL A 83 -6.46 1.01 -4.59
C VAL A 83 -6.68 -0.39 -4.03
N PHE A 84 -5.64 -1.01 -3.49
CA PHE A 84 -5.81 -2.32 -2.87
C PHE A 84 -6.85 -2.27 -1.76
N GLU A 85 -6.77 -1.27 -0.90
CA GLU A 85 -7.74 -1.16 0.18
C GLU A 85 -9.16 -0.98 -0.36
N LEU A 86 -9.31 -0.16 -1.40
CA LEU A 86 -10.63 0.04 -1.99
C LEU A 86 -11.20 -1.24 -2.57
N LEU A 87 -10.36 -2.03 -3.21
CA LEU A 87 -10.84 -3.24 -3.87
C LEU A 87 -11.06 -4.41 -2.92
N TYR A 88 -10.25 -4.53 -1.89
CA TYR A 88 -10.23 -5.74 -1.08
C TYR A 88 -10.53 -5.53 0.39
N LYS A 89 -10.47 -4.32 0.88
CA LYS A 89 -10.73 -4.04 2.29
C LYS A 89 -11.90 -3.11 2.50
N HIS A 90 -12.47 -2.60 1.44
CA HIS A 90 -13.51 -1.58 1.51
C HIS A 90 -14.90 -2.13 1.20
N ASN A 91 -15.18 -3.35 1.62
CA ASN A 91 -16.48 -3.94 1.31
C ASN A 91 -17.30 -4.27 2.53
N ASN A 92 -16.84 -3.90 3.69
CA ASN A 92 -17.59 -4.12 4.91
C ASN A 92 -18.42 -2.87 5.20
N PRO A 93 -19.76 -2.95 5.11
CA PRO A 93 -20.60 -1.76 5.30
C PRO A 93 -20.39 -1.07 6.63
N LYS A 94 -20.04 -1.82 7.66
CA LYS A 94 -19.81 -1.25 8.98
C LYS A 94 -18.59 -0.34 9.01
N ASN A 95 -17.66 -0.54 8.11
CA ASN A 95 -16.44 0.25 8.07
C ASN A 95 -16.56 1.47 7.18
N LEU A 96 -17.66 1.61 6.46
CA LEU A 96 -17.86 2.75 5.59
C LEU A 96 -18.32 3.98 6.37
N PHE A 97 -18.82 3.78 7.54
CA PHE A 97 -19.39 4.86 8.34
C PHE A 97 -18.86 4.83 9.78
#